data_ffc8db38fb40f6781a8b48c4295eb777
#
_entry.id   ffc8db38fb40f6781a8b48c4295eb777
#
_cell.length_a   1.000
_cell.length_b   1.000
_cell.length_c   1.000
_cell.angle_alpha   90.00
_cell.angle_beta   90.00
_cell.angle_gamma   90.00
#
_symmetry.space_group_name_H-M   'P 1'
#
loop_
_entity.id
_entity.type
_entity.pdbx_description
1 polymer ?
#
loop_
_entity_poly.entity_id
_entity_poly.type
_entity_poly.pdbx_seq_one_letter_code
_entity_poly.pdbx_strand_id
1 'polypeptide(L)' 'MSFGAKPKNLREAKGMPRAAVDEVFSLMRGTCSNWENGYREPEEELLPELASFFGVKIRDLVGDAA' A
#
# COMPACT_ATOMS: atom_id res chain seq x y z
N MET A 1 8.59 7.70 8.95
CA MET A 1 8.81 6.61 8.09
C MET A 1 7.72 6.49 7.09
N SER A 2 8.07 6.36 5.84
CA SER A 2 7.04 6.43 4.85
C SER A 2 6.40 5.08 4.64
N PHE A 3 5.12 5.10 4.33
CA PHE A 3 4.36 3.91 4.01
C PHE A 3 4.90 3.20 2.77
N GLY A 4 5.52 3.96 1.87
CA GLY A 4 5.67 3.54 0.48
C GLY A 4 6.59 2.38 0.18
N ALA A 5 7.69 2.22 0.92
CA ALA A 5 8.70 1.25 0.51
C ALA A 5 8.21 -0.19 0.62
N LYS A 6 7.58 -0.55 1.72
CA LYS A 6 7.14 -1.92 1.88
C LYS A 6 5.99 -2.29 0.96
N PRO A 7 4.92 -1.49 0.86
CA PRO A 7 3.85 -1.81 -0.08
C PRO A 7 4.33 -1.86 -1.52
N LYS A 8 5.29 -1.01 -1.89
CA LYS A 8 5.84 -1.08 -3.22
C LYS A 8 6.49 -2.43 -3.48
N ASN A 9 7.30 -2.91 -2.54
CA ASN A 9 7.96 -4.20 -2.71
C ASN A 9 6.95 -5.33 -2.76
N LEU A 10 5.92 -5.29 -1.93
CA LEU A 10 4.89 -6.32 -1.93
C LEU A 10 4.10 -6.31 -3.22
N ARG A 11 3.78 -5.12 -3.73
CA ARG A 11 3.07 -4.99 -4.99
C ARG A 11 3.90 -5.56 -6.14
N GLU A 12 5.17 -5.23 -6.17
CA GLU A 12 6.06 -5.71 -7.22
C GLU A 12 6.22 -7.22 -7.15
N ALA A 13 6.25 -7.78 -5.95
CA ALA A 13 6.35 -9.21 -5.80
C ALA A 13 5.12 -9.92 -6.34
N LYS A 14 3.96 -9.26 -6.33
CA LYS A 14 2.75 -9.81 -6.93
C LYS A 14 2.67 -9.53 -8.43
N GLY A 15 3.61 -8.78 -8.97
CA GLY A 15 3.61 -8.46 -10.39
C GLY A 15 2.52 -7.48 -10.77
N MET A 16 2.08 -6.63 -9.85
CA MET A 16 0.97 -5.73 -10.10
C MET A 16 1.45 -4.32 -10.40
N PRO A 17 0.90 -3.67 -11.43
CA PRO A 17 1.13 -2.24 -11.58
C PRO A 17 0.35 -1.43 -10.55
N ARG A 18 0.77 -0.18 -10.33
CA ARG A 18 0.10 0.67 -9.36
C ARG A 18 -1.39 0.84 -9.66
N ALA A 19 -1.73 0.96 -10.94
CA ALA A 19 -3.11 1.14 -11.33
C ALA A 19 -3.97 -0.06 -10.93
N ALA A 20 -3.41 -1.25 -10.92
CA ALA A 20 -4.16 -2.42 -10.52
C ALA A 20 -4.53 -2.36 -9.04
N VAL A 21 -3.63 -1.83 -8.21
CA VAL A 21 -3.95 -1.67 -6.80
C VAL A 21 -5.07 -0.65 -6.62
N ASP A 22 -5.00 0.47 -7.37
CA ASP A 22 -6.07 1.45 -7.30
C ASP A 22 -7.41 0.82 -7.66
N GLU A 23 -7.44 -0.02 -8.68
CA GLU A 23 -8.65 -0.68 -9.12
C GLU A 23 -9.21 -1.65 -8.08
N VAL A 24 -8.33 -2.47 -7.51
CA VAL A 24 -8.76 -3.49 -6.55
C VAL A 24 -9.47 -2.85 -5.37
N PHE A 25 -8.97 -1.70 -4.92
CA PHE A 25 -9.52 -1.06 -3.74
C PHE A 25 -10.44 0.11 -4.08
N SER A 26 -10.81 0.25 -5.36
CA SER A 26 -11.72 1.30 -5.82
C SER A 26 -11.21 2.69 -5.44
N LEU A 27 -9.93 2.89 -5.61
CA LEU A 27 -9.30 4.16 -5.28
C LEU A 27 -9.25 5.06 -6.49
N MET A 28 -9.06 6.34 -6.25
CA MET A 28 -8.85 7.27 -7.34
C MET A 28 -7.51 6.98 -8.00
N ARG A 29 -7.44 7.25 -9.30
CA ARG A 29 -6.23 7.02 -10.06
C ARG A 29 -5.07 7.78 -9.41
N GLY A 30 -3.95 7.11 -9.26
CA GLY A 30 -2.76 7.71 -8.70
C GLY A 30 -2.65 7.64 -7.20
N THR A 31 -3.64 7.07 -6.52
CA THR A 31 -3.60 6.97 -5.06
C THR A 31 -2.45 6.09 -4.61
N CYS A 32 -2.29 4.93 -5.22
CA CYS A 32 -1.20 4.04 -4.86
C CYS A 32 0.16 4.72 -5.10
N SER A 33 0.28 5.44 -6.20
CA SER A 33 1.50 6.16 -6.50
C SER A 33 1.81 7.20 -5.41
N ASN A 34 0.79 7.92 -4.95
CA ASN A 34 0.97 8.89 -3.88
C ASN A 34 1.45 8.23 -2.59
N TRP A 35 0.91 7.06 -2.28
CA TRP A 35 1.37 6.32 -1.10
C TRP A 35 2.84 5.94 -1.24
N GLU A 36 3.22 5.43 -2.40
CA GLU A 36 4.59 4.96 -2.61
C GLU A 36 5.59 6.09 -2.64
N ASN A 37 5.17 7.27 -3.08
CA ASN A 37 6.04 8.43 -3.11
C ASN A 37 6.05 9.22 -1.80
N GLY A 38 5.25 8.81 -0.84
CA GLY A 38 5.24 9.47 0.47
C GLY A 38 4.42 10.73 0.52
N TYR A 39 3.63 11.03 -0.51
CA TYR A 39 2.79 12.22 -0.51
C TYR A 39 1.55 12.03 0.32
N ARG A 40 1.06 10.80 0.45
CA ARG A 40 -0.13 10.49 1.22
C ARG A 40 0.02 9.12 1.85
N GLU A 41 -0.77 8.88 2.88
CA GLU A 41 -0.83 7.56 3.50
C GLU A 41 -2.25 7.06 3.45
N PRO A 42 -2.47 5.74 3.39
CA PRO A 42 -3.82 5.20 3.38
C PRO A 42 -4.52 5.51 4.70
N GLU A 43 -5.83 5.58 4.63
CA GLU A 43 -6.62 5.75 5.84
C GLU A 43 -6.54 4.49 6.69
N GLU A 44 -6.67 4.67 7.99
CA GLU A 44 -6.53 3.56 8.91
C GLU A 44 -7.48 2.43 8.59
N GLU A 45 -8.70 2.76 8.16
CA GLU A 45 -9.68 1.73 7.86
C GLU A 45 -9.25 0.84 6.72
N LEU A 46 -8.39 1.34 5.84
CA LEU A 46 -7.94 0.58 4.69
C LEU A 46 -6.77 -0.35 5.02
N LEU A 47 -6.06 -0.07 6.10
CA LEU A 47 -4.88 -0.84 6.42
C LEU A 47 -5.14 -2.34 6.61
N PRO A 48 -6.20 -2.76 7.31
CA PRO A 48 -6.45 -4.20 7.43
C PRO A 48 -6.72 -4.86 6.09
N GLU A 49 -7.41 -4.17 5.19
CA GLU A 49 -7.69 -4.73 3.87
C GLU A 49 -6.43 -4.86 3.05
N LEU A 50 -5.56 -3.84 3.10
CA LEU A 50 -4.30 -3.90 2.39
C LEU A 50 -3.42 -5.02 2.93
N ALA A 51 -3.36 -5.15 4.25
CA ALA A 51 -2.56 -6.20 4.86
C ALA A 51 -3.05 -7.58 4.45
N SER A 52 -4.36 -7.77 4.44
CA SER A 52 -4.94 -9.03 4.02
C SER A 52 -4.65 -9.31 2.55
N PHE A 53 -4.77 -8.29 1.72
CA PHE A 53 -4.52 -8.43 0.29
C PHE A 53 -3.08 -8.86 0.02
N PHE A 54 -2.13 -8.28 0.73
CA PHE A 54 -0.72 -8.61 0.54
C PHE A 54 -0.25 -9.79 1.39
N GLY A 55 -1.11 -10.31 2.27
CA GLY A 55 -0.76 -11.48 3.09
C GLY A 55 0.25 -11.15 4.18
N VAL A 56 0.20 -9.95 4.72
CA VAL A 56 1.14 -9.52 5.75
C VAL A 56 0.38 -8.88 6.90
N LYS A 57 1.09 -8.52 7.95
CA LYS A 57 0.50 -7.81 9.06
C LYS A 57 0.49 -6.32 8.79
N ILE A 58 -0.40 -5.61 9.47
CA ILE A 58 -0.48 -4.16 9.29
C ILE A 58 0.85 -3.51 9.59
N ARG A 59 1.55 -3.97 10.63
CA ARG A 59 2.85 -3.38 10.97
C ARG A 59 3.85 -3.51 9.82
N ASP A 60 3.70 -4.54 9.01
CA ASP A 60 4.60 -4.73 7.87
C ASP A 60 4.32 -3.73 6.75
N LEU A 61 3.11 -3.21 6.70
CA LEU A 61 2.76 -2.20 5.71
C LEU A 61 3.29 -0.83 6.08
N VAL A 62 3.16 -0.47 7.36
CA VAL A 62 3.54 0.86 7.79
C VAL A 62 5.00 0.96 8.15
N GLY A 63 5.73 -0.12 8.02
CA GLY A 63 7.12 -0.13 8.31
C GLY A 63 7.34 -0.22 9.78
N ASP A 64 8.61 -0.21 10.22
CA ASP A 64 8.87 -0.28 11.57
C ASP A 64 8.80 1.05 12.14
N ALA A 65 8.00 1.23 13.07
CA ALA A 65 7.79 2.49 13.67
C ALA A 65 8.83 2.86 14.68
N ALA A 66 9.75 2.05 14.82
CA ALA A 66 10.75 2.26 15.88
C ALA A 66 11.60 3.44 15.63
#